data_f6d582f0456eace8d03379cc4f1dcc88
#
_entry.id   f6d582f0456eace8d03379cc4f1dcc88
#
_cell.length_a   1.000
_cell.length_b   1.000
_cell.length_c   1.000
_cell.angle_alpha   90.00
_cell.angle_beta   90.00
_cell.angle_gamma   90.00
#
_symmetry.space_group_name_H-M   'P 1'
#
loop_
_entity.id
_entity.type
_entity.pdbx_description
1 polymer ?
#
loop_
_entity_poly.entity_id
_entity_poly.type
_entity_poly.pdbx_seq_one_letter_code
_entity_poly.pdbx_strand_id
1 'polypeptide(L)'
;MPLKEYKATVRIDMRNIAYCDAIRDIVSWWENECGYTPAYVPEHARLPMNSLWYSFHQQLDAEQIIKECRLSKAIGMDTVIVDDGWQTDDGNRGYAYCGDWELATGKIPDMRYLA
;
A
#
# COMPACT_ATOMS: atom_id res chain seq x y z
N MET A 1 2.59 -8.75 27.16
CA MET A 1 1.96 -9.89 27.85
C MET A 1 2.43 -11.18 27.19
N PRO A 2 2.84 -12.21 27.92
CA PRO A 2 3.15 -13.50 27.31
C PRO A 2 1.88 -14.15 26.80
N LEU A 3 1.94 -14.71 25.59
CA LEU A 3 0.82 -15.46 25.02
C LEU A 3 0.66 -16.77 25.80
N LYS A 4 -0.57 -17.10 26.20
CA LYS A 4 -0.89 -18.37 26.85
C LYS A 4 -1.03 -19.54 25.86
N GLU A 5 -1.36 -19.24 24.62
CA GLU A 5 -1.55 -20.21 23.57
C GLU A 5 -1.24 -19.52 22.21
N TYR A 6 -0.63 -20.29 21.31
CA TYR A 6 -0.41 -19.89 19.93
C TYR A 6 -0.82 -21.03 19.01
N LYS A 7 -1.68 -20.76 18.03
CA LYS A 7 -2.09 -21.70 16.99
C LYS A 7 -1.64 -21.17 15.64
N ALA A 8 -0.99 -22.01 14.88
CA ALA A 8 -0.63 -21.73 13.49
C ALA A 8 -1.10 -22.87 12.61
N THR A 9 -1.59 -22.53 11.42
CA THR A 9 -1.98 -23.50 10.39
C THR A 9 -1.12 -23.27 9.16
N VAL A 10 -0.57 -24.36 8.63
CA VAL A 10 0.15 -24.37 7.35
C VAL A 10 -0.65 -25.20 6.37
N ARG A 11 -1.04 -24.61 5.24
CA ARG A 11 -1.66 -25.32 4.14
C ARG A 11 -0.65 -25.48 3.01
N ILE A 12 -0.48 -26.72 2.54
CA ILE A 12 0.41 -27.05 1.43
C ILE A 12 -0.45 -27.58 0.28
N ASP A 13 -0.31 -26.98 -0.90
CA ASP A 13 -0.96 -27.43 -2.12
C ASP A 13 0.10 -28.07 -3.04
N MET A 14 -0.06 -29.36 -3.32
CA MET A 14 0.84 -30.12 -4.19
C MET A 14 0.16 -30.54 -5.51
N ARG A 15 -1.01 -30.00 -5.82
CA ARG A 15 -1.74 -30.29 -7.06
C ARG A 15 -1.01 -29.65 -8.25
N ASN A 16 -1.05 -30.33 -9.38
CA ASN A 16 -0.55 -29.76 -10.64
C ASN A 16 -1.63 -28.89 -11.30
N ILE A 17 -1.83 -27.68 -10.75
CA ILE A 17 -2.79 -26.67 -11.22
C ILE A 17 -2.08 -25.33 -11.44
N ALA A 18 -2.73 -24.44 -12.17
CA ALA A 18 -2.21 -23.09 -12.30
C ALA A 18 -2.16 -22.38 -10.93
N TYR A 19 -1.10 -21.62 -10.68
CA TYR A 19 -0.91 -20.97 -9.37
C TYR A 19 -2.05 -20.01 -9.01
N CYS A 20 -2.66 -19.36 -10.00
CA CYS A 20 -3.83 -18.48 -9.80
C CYS A 20 -5.06 -19.26 -9.27
N ASP A 21 -5.23 -20.50 -9.68
CA ASP A 21 -6.29 -21.35 -9.18
C ASP A 21 -5.99 -21.81 -7.74
N ALA A 22 -4.73 -22.13 -7.44
CA ALA A 22 -4.30 -22.43 -6.07
C ALA A 22 -4.51 -21.24 -5.13
N ILE A 23 -4.20 -20.02 -5.55
CA ILE A 23 -4.45 -18.79 -4.77
C ILE A 23 -5.95 -18.59 -4.54
N ARG A 24 -6.78 -18.78 -5.58
CA ARG A 24 -8.24 -18.67 -5.44
C ARG A 24 -8.79 -19.67 -4.42
N ASP A 25 -8.30 -20.90 -4.44
CA ASP A 25 -8.68 -21.92 -3.48
C ASP A 25 -8.22 -21.59 -2.05
N ILE A 26 -7.07 -20.93 -1.88
CA ILE A 26 -6.61 -20.45 -0.58
C ILE A 26 -7.53 -19.34 -0.05
N VAL A 27 -7.91 -18.41 -0.89
CA VAL A 27 -8.86 -17.33 -0.51
C VAL A 27 -10.19 -17.94 -0.08
N SER A 28 -10.75 -18.86 -0.86
CA SER A 28 -11.99 -19.55 -0.52
C SER A 28 -11.87 -20.36 0.78
N TRP A 29 -10.71 -20.95 1.04
CA TRP A 29 -10.46 -21.65 2.29
C TRP A 29 -10.41 -20.70 3.49
N TRP A 30 -9.80 -19.52 3.35
CA TRP A 30 -9.82 -18.49 4.40
C TRP A 30 -11.24 -18.00 4.71
N GLU A 31 -12.07 -17.84 3.69
CA GLU A 31 -13.46 -17.43 3.86
C GLU A 31 -14.27 -18.50 4.60
N ASN A 32 -14.17 -19.75 4.15
CA ASN A 32 -15.04 -20.83 4.63
C ASN A 32 -14.57 -21.42 5.95
N GLU A 33 -13.25 -21.60 6.14
CA GLU A 33 -12.70 -22.34 7.30
C GLU A 33 -12.19 -21.40 8.38
N CYS A 34 -11.72 -20.19 8.01
CA CYS A 34 -11.17 -19.22 8.95
C CYS A 34 -12.14 -18.08 9.27
N GLY A 35 -13.27 -17.99 8.55
CA GLY A 35 -14.28 -16.95 8.75
C GLY A 35 -13.84 -15.55 8.33
N TYR A 36 -12.83 -15.44 7.47
CA TYR A 36 -12.39 -14.15 6.95
C TYR A 36 -13.34 -13.68 5.84
N THR A 37 -14.08 -12.63 6.11
CA THR A 37 -14.93 -12.01 5.09
C THR A 37 -14.14 -10.94 4.35
N PRO A 38 -14.11 -10.96 3.01
CA PRO A 38 -13.45 -9.92 2.24
C PRO A 38 -14.02 -8.54 2.57
N ALA A 39 -13.14 -7.55 2.71
CA ALA A 39 -13.57 -6.16 2.87
C ALA A 39 -14.22 -5.65 1.59
N TYR A 40 -15.14 -4.71 1.74
CA TYR A 40 -15.67 -3.98 0.58
C TYR A 40 -14.54 -3.25 -0.14
N VAL A 41 -14.41 -3.47 -1.43
CA VAL A 41 -13.44 -2.79 -2.29
C VAL A 41 -14.16 -1.76 -3.14
N PRO A 42 -13.93 -0.44 -2.93
CA PRO A 42 -14.51 0.61 -3.76
C PRO A 42 -14.10 0.44 -5.23
N GLU A 43 -14.96 0.87 -6.16
CA GLU A 43 -14.73 0.69 -7.59
C GLU A 43 -13.41 1.35 -8.05
N HIS A 44 -13.12 2.55 -7.59
CA HIS A 44 -11.86 3.25 -7.93
C HIS A 44 -10.60 2.53 -7.42
N ALA A 45 -10.68 1.70 -6.37
CA ALA A 45 -9.55 0.90 -5.91
C ALA A 45 -9.26 -0.32 -6.82
N ARG A 46 -10.11 -0.58 -7.82
CA ARG A 46 -9.91 -1.61 -8.85
C ARG A 46 -9.26 -1.05 -10.12
N LEU A 47 -9.11 0.27 -10.20
CA LEU A 47 -8.50 0.96 -11.32
C LEU A 47 -6.99 1.08 -11.13
N PRO A 48 -6.23 1.30 -12.22
CA PRO A 48 -4.79 1.53 -12.13
C PRO A 48 -4.47 2.72 -11.23
N MET A 49 -3.45 2.59 -10.40
CA MET A 49 -2.95 3.61 -9.49
C MET A 49 -1.46 3.84 -9.71
N ASN A 50 -0.99 5.07 -9.51
CA ASN A 50 0.43 5.38 -9.50
C ASN A 50 0.95 5.43 -8.07
N SER A 51 1.93 4.59 -7.73
CA SER A 51 2.66 4.68 -6.47
C SER A 51 3.93 5.49 -6.66
N LEU A 52 4.10 6.54 -5.88
CA LEU A 52 5.25 7.43 -5.95
C LEU A 52 6.53 6.80 -5.37
N TRP A 53 6.41 5.69 -4.65
CA TRP A 53 7.53 4.98 -4.05
C TRP A 53 8.64 4.66 -5.05
N TYR A 54 8.29 4.11 -6.20
CA TYR A 54 9.28 3.70 -7.19
C TYR A 54 9.99 4.86 -7.89
N SER A 55 9.39 6.05 -7.90
CA SER A 55 9.97 7.25 -8.53
C SER A 55 10.80 8.08 -7.56
N PHE A 56 10.35 8.19 -6.32
CA PHE A 56 10.91 9.17 -5.38
C PHE A 56 11.42 8.57 -4.07
N HIS A 57 11.05 7.33 -3.75
CA HIS A 57 11.30 6.75 -2.44
C HIS A 57 10.86 7.71 -1.33
N GLN A 58 11.74 8.03 -0.39
CA GLN A 58 11.46 9.00 0.69
C GLN A 58 11.75 10.47 0.32
N GLN A 59 12.19 10.74 -0.92
CA GLN A 59 12.56 12.10 -1.38
C GLN A 59 11.38 12.79 -2.06
N LEU A 60 10.30 12.96 -1.32
CA LEU A 60 9.07 13.60 -1.79
C LEU A 60 9.09 15.12 -1.56
N ASP A 61 8.46 15.86 -2.47
CA ASP A 61 8.03 17.23 -2.25
C ASP A 61 6.68 17.49 -2.94
N ALA A 62 5.96 18.53 -2.48
CA ALA A 62 4.60 18.82 -2.94
C ALA A 62 4.53 19.13 -4.45
N GLU A 63 5.52 19.82 -5.02
CA GLU A 63 5.51 20.17 -6.45
C GLU A 63 5.69 18.93 -7.33
N GLN A 64 6.59 18.04 -6.96
CA GLN A 64 6.79 16.77 -7.65
C GLN A 64 5.52 15.91 -7.59
N ILE A 65 4.90 15.82 -6.41
CA ILE A 65 3.65 15.05 -6.25
C ILE A 65 2.56 15.61 -7.18
N ILE A 66 2.34 16.92 -7.21
CA ILE A 66 1.34 17.55 -8.08
C ILE A 66 1.65 17.30 -9.56
N LYS A 67 2.92 17.36 -9.95
CA LYS A 67 3.33 17.05 -11.32
C LYS A 67 2.99 15.61 -11.68
N GLU A 68 3.30 14.65 -10.81
CA GLU A 68 2.97 13.24 -11.02
C GLU A 68 1.45 12.99 -11.04
N CYS A 69 0.68 13.67 -10.20
CA CYS A 69 -0.79 13.61 -10.27
C CYS A 69 -1.32 14.01 -11.64
N ARG A 70 -0.78 15.10 -12.23
CA ARG A 70 -1.19 15.56 -13.57
C ARG A 70 -0.81 14.57 -14.67
N LEU A 71 0.41 14.00 -14.59
CA LEU A 71 0.86 12.97 -15.55
C LEU A 71 0.04 11.69 -15.43
N SER A 72 -0.20 11.23 -14.21
CA SER A 72 -1.03 10.04 -13.94
C SER A 72 -2.45 10.22 -14.49
N LYS A 73 -3.05 11.38 -14.25
CA LYS A 73 -4.38 11.72 -14.79
C LYS A 73 -4.42 11.69 -16.32
N ALA A 74 -3.39 12.20 -16.97
CA ALA A 74 -3.29 12.23 -18.43
C ALA A 74 -3.25 10.83 -19.06
N ILE A 75 -2.80 9.81 -18.33
CA ILE A 75 -2.74 8.41 -18.77
C ILE A 75 -3.86 7.54 -18.19
N GLY A 76 -4.87 8.17 -17.54
CA GLY A 76 -6.06 7.48 -17.05
C GLY A 76 -5.94 6.86 -15.66
N MET A 77 -4.99 7.29 -14.85
CA MET A 77 -4.88 6.93 -13.44
C MET A 77 -5.47 8.04 -12.57
N ASP A 78 -6.54 7.75 -11.86
CA ASP A 78 -7.25 8.72 -11.01
C ASP A 78 -6.81 8.69 -9.55
N THR A 79 -5.90 7.79 -9.21
CA THR A 79 -5.40 7.63 -7.85
C THR A 79 -3.88 7.63 -7.83
N VAL A 80 -3.31 8.42 -6.93
CA VAL A 80 -1.88 8.44 -6.64
C VAL A 80 -1.67 8.06 -5.18
N ILE A 81 -0.72 7.18 -4.93
CA ILE A 81 -0.34 6.74 -3.59
C ILE A 81 0.92 7.50 -3.17
N VAL A 82 0.80 8.36 -2.17
CA VAL A 82 1.94 8.95 -1.48
C VAL A 82 2.38 7.96 -0.42
N ASP A 83 3.45 7.24 -0.72
CA ASP A 83 4.04 6.21 0.12
C ASP A 83 4.99 6.83 1.18
N ASP A 84 5.95 6.07 1.70
CA ASP A 84 6.93 6.55 2.68
C ASP A 84 7.58 7.88 2.30
N GLY A 85 7.96 8.67 3.32
CA GLY A 85 8.66 9.93 3.14
C GLY A 85 7.84 11.17 3.45
N TRP A 86 6.51 11.06 3.50
CA TRP A 86 5.62 12.15 3.89
C TRP A 86 5.66 12.45 5.41
N GLN A 87 6.07 11.45 6.20
CA GLN A 87 6.05 11.45 7.67
C GLN A 87 7.40 11.83 8.30
N THR A 88 8.38 12.25 7.52
CA THR A 88 9.66 12.74 8.03
C THR A 88 10.34 13.70 7.07
N ASP A 89 10.94 14.77 7.59
CA ASP A 89 11.81 15.66 6.81
C ASP A 89 13.19 15.02 6.55
N ASP A 90 13.60 14.02 7.33
CA ASP A 90 14.87 13.31 7.20
C ASP A 90 14.72 12.01 6.39
N GLY A 91 14.67 12.12 5.06
CA GLY A 91 14.65 10.98 4.14
C GLY A 91 15.99 10.27 3.96
N ASN A 92 17.06 10.65 4.69
CA ASN A 92 18.39 10.06 4.55
C ASN A 92 18.67 8.95 5.57
N ARG A 93 17.79 8.74 6.54
CA ARG A 93 17.95 7.71 7.59
C ARG A 93 17.66 6.29 7.12
N GLY A 94 17.27 6.12 5.87
CA GLY A 94 16.94 4.84 5.26
C GLY A 94 15.57 4.27 5.69
N TYR A 95 15.24 3.12 5.14
CA TYR A 95 13.91 2.49 5.27
C TYR A 95 13.58 1.98 6.69
N ALA A 96 14.57 1.88 7.56
CA ALA A 96 14.36 1.50 8.95
C ALA A 96 13.74 2.62 9.81
N TYR A 97 13.64 3.83 9.27
CA TYR A 97 13.09 4.99 9.95
C TYR A 97 11.97 5.62 9.14
N CYS A 98 10.76 5.48 9.62
CA CYS A 98 9.55 6.01 8.99
C CYS A 98 9.08 7.35 9.60
N GLY A 99 9.83 7.96 10.51
CA GLY A 99 9.41 9.17 11.22
C GLY A 99 8.38 8.92 12.31
N ASP A 100 7.76 9.97 12.77
CA ASP A 100 6.80 9.96 13.89
C ASP A 100 5.33 9.87 13.44
N TRP A 101 5.08 9.58 12.17
CA TRP A 101 3.74 9.54 11.56
C TRP A 101 3.00 10.88 11.62
N GLU A 102 3.75 11.96 11.66
CA GLU A 102 3.29 13.33 11.52
C GLU A 102 3.70 13.89 10.16
N LEU A 103 2.91 14.83 9.63
CA LEU A 103 3.19 15.42 8.33
C LEU A 103 4.52 16.20 8.35
N ALA A 104 5.45 15.80 7.50
CA ALA A 104 6.70 16.52 7.27
C ALA A 104 6.42 17.82 6.48
N THR A 105 6.14 18.90 7.20
CA THR A 105 5.71 20.18 6.60
C THR A 105 6.78 20.85 5.75
N GLY A 106 8.05 20.48 5.91
CA GLY A 106 9.14 20.91 5.03
C GLY A 106 9.05 20.34 3.62
N LYS A 107 8.41 19.17 3.46
CA LYS A 107 8.19 18.49 2.16
C LYS A 107 6.79 18.79 1.62
N ILE A 108 5.79 18.69 2.46
CA ILE A 108 4.38 18.86 2.12
C ILE A 108 3.78 19.85 3.14
N PRO A 109 3.67 21.13 2.79
CA PRO A 109 3.18 22.16 3.72
C PRO A 109 1.77 21.90 4.25
N ASP A 110 0.90 21.38 3.41
CA ASP A 110 -0.47 20.97 3.77
C ASP A 110 -0.92 19.84 2.83
N MET A 111 -1.36 18.71 3.40
CA MET A 111 -1.92 17.58 2.62
C MET A 111 -3.14 17.99 1.79
N ARG A 112 -3.94 18.94 2.23
CA ARG A 112 -5.09 19.45 1.47
C ARG A 112 -4.71 20.13 0.16
N TYR A 113 -3.48 20.59 0.07
CA TYR A 113 -2.95 21.20 -1.14
C TYR A 113 -2.73 20.17 -2.26
N LEU A 114 -2.60 18.88 -1.90
CA LEU A 114 -2.40 17.78 -2.84
C LEU A 114 -3.73 17.19 -3.35
N ALA A 115 -4.82 17.39 -2.63
CA ALA A 115 -6.13 16.87 -2.93
C ALA A 115 -6.94 17.84 -3.82
#